data_c9690f6b251692f3aa9701fd1f3bac24
#
_entry.id   c9690f6b251692f3aa9701fd1f3bac24
#
_cell.length_a   1.000
_cell.length_b   1.000
_cell.length_c   1.000
_cell.angle_alpha   90.00
_cell.angle_beta   90.00
_cell.angle_gamma   90.00
#
_symmetry.space_group_name_H-M   'P 1'
#
loop_
_entity.id
_entity.type
_entity.pdbx_description
1 polymer ?
#
loop_
_entity_poly.entity_id
_entity_poly.type
_entity_poly.pdbx_seq_one_letter_code
_entity_poly.pdbx_strand_id
1 'polypeptide(L)'
;TYGFHNVYNWNMSVSASTKLYGFWVPNRKLFGDKIQAIRHVLSPTVSFSYAPDFGASRYGYWDTYQKTDANGNVSLVSYSPYQNSLFGVPGKGKQGSISFTLGNNLEMKVKSDKDSTGFKKISLIDAFDINMSYNTAAKVRPWSDLGIDLRLKWWKNYTYSMHAVFATYAYELDEQGNPYVGTHTEWGKGRFGRFQGMSQNFSFTLTPDKLKKLFGGGDDSDSENSRNRDDDEGVDT
;
A
#
# COMPACT_ATOMS: atom_id res chain seq x y z
N THR A 1 -37.82 -28.01 7.08
CA THR A 1 -37.84 -27.98 8.56
C THR A 1 -37.53 -26.56 9.02
N TYR A 2 -38.50 -25.92 9.64
CA TYR A 2 -38.25 -24.62 10.29
C TYR A 2 -37.60 -24.90 11.66
N GLY A 3 -36.37 -24.38 11.85
CA GLY A 3 -35.65 -24.54 13.08
C GLY A 3 -34.60 -23.47 13.22
N PHE A 4 -34.14 -23.22 14.45
CA PHE A 4 -33.00 -22.37 14.70
C PHE A 4 -31.72 -23.14 14.40
N HIS A 5 -30.92 -22.65 13.47
CA HIS A 5 -29.63 -23.23 13.09
C HIS A 5 -28.51 -22.23 13.37
N ASN A 6 -27.50 -22.67 14.09
CA ASN A 6 -26.32 -21.84 14.36
C ASN A 6 -25.30 -22.01 13.22
N VAL A 7 -25.15 -20.98 12.41
CA VAL A 7 -24.13 -20.90 11.34
C VAL A 7 -23.10 -19.85 11.74
N TYR A 8 -21.86 -20.23 11.85
CA TYR A 8 -20.76 -19.34 12.24
C TYR A 8 -19.57 -19.51 11.32
N ASN A 9 -18.79 -18.45 11.19
CA ASN A 9 -17.48 -18.48 10.58
C ASN A 9 -16.43 -17.83 11.52
N TRP A 10 -15.20 -18.12 11.27
CA TRP A 10 -14.10 -17.47 11.97
C TRP A 10 -12.87 -17.40 11.08
N ASN A 11 -12.05 -16.42 11.33
CA ASN A 11 -10.71 -16.29 10.77
C ASN A 11 -9.74 -15.91 11.89
N MET A 12 -8.48 -16.19 11.66
CA MET A 12 -7.38 -15.80 12.54
C MET A 12 -6.38 -15.00 11.73
N SER A 13 -5.90 -13.92 12.31
CA SER A 13 -4.79 -13.17 11.74
C SER A 13 -3.80 -12.76 12.83
N VAL A 14 -2.52 -12.84 12.49
CA VAL A 14 -1.41 -12.39 13.34
C VAL A 14 -0.49 -11.55 12.48
N SER A 15 -0.06 -10.41 13.02
CA SER A 15 0.88 -9.53 12.35
C SER A 15 2.02 -9.16 13.27
N ALA A 16 3.23 -9.19 12.75
CA ALA A 16 4.44 -8.74 13.43
C ALA A 16 5.11 -7.65 12.59
N SER A 17 5.45 -6.54 13.23
CA SER A 17 6.16 -5.44 12.60
C SER A 17 7.24 -4.89 13.52
N THR A 18 8.31 -4.38 12.93
CA THR A 18 9.37 -3.69 13.65
C THR A 18 9.88 -2.49 12.85
N LYS A 19 10.69 -1.65 13.50
CA LYS A 19 11.34 -0.52 12.83
C LYS A 19 12.83 -0.57 13.10
N LEU A 20 13.61 -0.58 12.04
CA LEU A 20 15.06 -0.50 12.08
C LEU A 20 15.49 0.90 11.64
N TYR A 21 16.37 1.52 12.39
CA TYR A 21 16.82 2.88 12.13
C TYR A 21 18.30 2.88 11.73
N GLY A 22 18.56 3.40 10.54
CA GLY A 22 19.90 3.70 10.06
C GLY A 22 20.15 5.21 10.12
N PHE A 23 21.30 5.60 10.65
CA PHE A 23 21.75 7.01 10.66
C PHE A 23 23.08 7.10 9.94
N TRP A 24 23.16 8.03 9.03
CA TRP A 24 24.37 8.33 8.32
C TRP A 24 24.66 9.83 8.37
N VAL A 25 25.87 10.18 8.75
CA VAL A 25 26.36 11.56 8.74
C VAL A 25 27.26 11.73 7.52
N PRO A 26 26.85 12.54 6.53
CA PRO A 26 27.66 12.74 5.32
C PRO A 26 29.00 13.39 5.64
N ASN A 27 30.01 13.05 4.84
CA ASN A 27 31.33 13.67 4.97
C ASN A 27 31.25 15.16 4.61
N ARG A 28 31.55 16.02 5.58
CA ARG A 28 31.49 17.48 5.43
C ARG A 28 32.38 18.02 4.32
N LYS A 29 33.48 17.33 3.99
CA LYS A 29 34.39 17.73 2.91
C LYS A 29 33.72 17.58 1.52
N LEU A 30 32.81 16.65 1.36
CA LEU A 30 32.12 16.37 0.08
C LEU A 30 30.78 17.11 -0.03
N PHE A 31 30.04 17.22 1.07
CA PHE A 31 28.66 17.73 1.06
C PHE A 31 28.49 19.07 1.80
N GLY A 32 29.60 19.62 2.32
CA GLY A 32 29.57 20.83 3.12
C GLY A 32 28.83 20.64 4.45
N ASP A 33 28.57 21.75 5.13
CA ASP A 33 27.95 21.78 6.46
C ASP A 33 26.39 21.80 6.42
N LYS A 34 25.79 21.80 5.21
CA LYS A 34 24.34 21.92 5.06
C LYS A 34 23.59 20.67 5.51
N ILE A 35 24.10 19.48 5.18
CA ILE A 35 23.47 18.20 5.53
C ILE A 35 24.06 17.71 6.86
N GLN A 36 23.23 17.60 7.88
CA GLN A 36 23.66 17.20 9.22
C GLN A 36 23.58 15.69 9.44
N ALA A 37 22.50 15.08 8.97
CA ALA A 37 22.29 13.64 9.08
C ALA A 37 21.24 13.18 8.06
N ILE A 38 21.38 11.92 7.63
CA ILE A 38 20.36 11.19 6.87
C ILE A 38 19.87 10.06 7.76
N ARG A 39 18.55 9.94 7.89
CA ARG A 39 17.88 8.88 8.62
C ARG A 39 17.15 7.96 7.64
N HIS A 40 17.48 6.70 7.66
CA HIS A 40 16.74 5.64 6.98
C HIS A 40 15.91 4.88 8.02
N VAL A 41 14.62 4.68 7.75
CA VAL A 41 13.73 3.85 8.55
C VAL A 41 13.27 2.69 7.69
N LEU A 42 13.62 1.50 8.10
CA LEU A 42 13.19 0.24 7.49
C LEU A 42 12.12 -0.38 8.38
N SER A 43 10.95 -0.66 7.83
CA SER A 43 9.78 -1.17 8.55
C SER A 43 9.30 -2.49 7.94
N PRO A 44 9.96 -3.63 8.22
CA PRO A 44 9.47 -4.93 7.80
C PRO A 44 8.21 -5.31 8.58
N THR A 45 7.23 -5.84 7.87
CA THR A 45 5.99 -6.38 8.42
C THR A 45 5.71 -7.73 7.80
N VAL A 46 5.37 -8.71 8.64
CA VAL A 46 4.92 -10.03 8.22
C VAL A 46 3.55 -10.27 8.85
N SER A 47 2.56 -10.64 8.04
CA SER A 47 1.21 -10.93 8.48
C SER A 47 0.82 -12.34 8.03
N PHE A 48 0.22 -13.11 8.93
CA PHE A 48 -0.36 -14.40 8.63
C PHE A 48 -1.88 -14.30 8.81
N SER A 49 -2.63 -14.86 7.86
CA SER A 49 -4.08 -15.00 7.96
C SER A 49 -4.49 -16.42 7.60
N TYR A 50 -5.53 -16.91 8.28
CA TYR A 50 -6.07 -18.24 8.07
C TYR A 50 -7.56 -18.27 8.30
N ALA A 51 -8.30 -18.94 7.42
CA ALA A 51 -9.67 -19.34 7.64
C ALA A 51 -9.86 -20.79 7.20
N PRO A 52 -10.58 -21.61 7.97
CA PRO A 52 -10.79 -23.01 7.62
C PRO A 52 -11.75 -23.13 6.42
N ASP A 53 -11.76 -24.32 5.84
CA ASP A 53 -12.74 -24.67 4.82
C ASP A 53 -14.10 -24.96 5.49
N PHE A 54 -15.01 -23.98 5.44
CA PHE A 54 -16.39 -24.16 5.91
C PHE A 54 -17.24 -25.00 4.96
N GLY A 55 -16.72 -25.36 3.79
CA GLY A 55 -17.31 -26.35 2.90
C GLY A 55 -17.09 -27.80 3.35
N ALA A 56 -16.22 -28.02 4.35
CA ALA A 56 -15.96 -29.35 4.89
C ALA A 56 -17.19 -29.93 5.57
N SER A 57 -17.47 -31.22 5.38
CA SER A 57 -18.65 -31.93 5.88
C SER A 57 -18.87 -31.82 7.39
N ARG A 58 -17.80 -31.63 8.16
CA ARG A 58 -17.85 -31.44 9.62
C ARG A 58 -18.65 -30.21 10.07
N TYR A 59 -18.80 -29.19 9.21
CA TYR A 59 -19.59 -28.00 9.49
C TYR A 59 -21.06 -28.16 9.10
N GLY A 60 -21.39 -29.05 8.16
CA GLY A 60 -22.76 -29.26 7.70
C GLY A 60 -23.38 -28.07 6.97
N TYR A 61 -22.57 -27.12 6.51
CA TYR A 61 -23.08 -25.91 5.85
C TYR A 61 -23.30 -26.11 4.35
N TRP A 62 -22.67 -27.13 3.77
CA TRP A 62 -22.72 -27.40 2.34
C TRP A 62 -22.98 -28.87 2.10
N ASP A 63 -23.81 -29.14 1.06
CA ASP A 63 -24.11 -30.47 0.61
C ASP A 63 -24.05 -30.54 -0.91
N THR A 64 -24.17 -31.71 -1.48
CA THR A 64 -24.12 -31.94 -2.91
C THR A 64 -25.27 -32.85 -3.37
N TYR A 65 -25.82 -32.56 -4.55
CA TYR A 65 -26.73 -33.46 -5.21
C TYR A 65 -26.30 -33.69 -6.65
N GLN A 66 -26.73 -34.83 -7.22
CA GLN A 66 -26.50 -35.15 -8.61
C GLN A 66 -27.59 -34.48 -9.48
N LYS A 67 -27.15 -33.76 -10.50
CA LYS A 67 -28.02 -33.19 -11.53
C LYS A 67 -27.65 -33.81 -12.86
N THR A 68 -28.66 -34.33 -13.56
CA THR A 68 -28.54 -34.82 -14.94
C THR A 68 -29.01 -33.74 -15.90
N ASP A 69 -28.20 -33.42 -16.90
CA ASP A 69 -28.58 -32.47 -17.94
C ASP A 69 -29.44 -33.13 -19.04
N ALA A 70 -29.92 -32.33 -20.00
CA ALA A 70 -30.75 -32.82 -21.11
C ALA A 70 -30.03 -33.83 -22.04
N ASN A 71 -28.70 -33.88 -21.97
CA ASN A 71 -27.84 -34.78 -22.75
C ASN A 71 -27.48 -36.07 -21.99
N GLY A 72 -27.99 -36.26 -20.76
CA GLY A 72 -27.72 -37.41 -19.94
C GLY A 72 -26.41 -37.30 -19.11
N ASN A 73 -25.69 -36.17 -19.14
CA ASN A 73 -24.47 -36.01 -18.35
C ASN A 73 -24.82 -35.73 -16.89
N VAL A 74 -24.19 -36.47 -15.99
CA VAL A 74 -24.38 -36.31 -14.55
C VAL A 74 -23.32 -35.37 -13.99
N SER A 75 -23.74 -34.32 -13.32
CA SER A 75 -22.86 -33.37 -12.60
C SER A 75 -23.24 -33.28 -11.13
N LEU A 76 -22.24 -33.07 -10.28
CA LEU A 76 -22.44 -32.80 -8.84
C LEU A 76 -22.63 -31.29 -8.65
N VAL A 77 -23.81 -30.92 -8.17
CA VAL A 77 -24.12 -29.52 -7.83
C VAL A 77 -24.04 -29.35 -6.32
N SER A 78 -23.26 -28.39 -5.91
CA SER A 78 -23.11 -28.05 -4.50
C SER A 78 -24.15 -26.98 -4.14
N TYR A 79 -24.81 -27.16 -3.03
CA TYR A 79 -25.78 -26.22 -2.48
C TYR A 79 -25.61 -26.08 -0.98
N SER A 80 -26.21 -25.04 -0.41
CA SER A 80 -26.33 -24.91 1.03
C SER A 80 -27.77 -24.88 1.46
N PRO A 81 -28.17 -25.68 2.47
CA PRO A 81 -29.47 -25.56 3.09
C PRO A 81 -29.79 -24.18 3.66
N TYR A 82 -28.72 -23.39 3.91
CA TYR A 82 -28.80 -22.06 4.53
C TYR A 82 -28.63 -20.90 3.53
N GLN A 83 -28.64 -21.16 2.23
CA GLN A 83 -28.39 -20.14 1.19
C GLN A 83 -29.36 -18.95 1.24
N ASN A 84 -30.57 -19.17 1.75
CA ASN A 84 -31.58 -18.14 1.92
C ASN A 84 -31.66 -17.59 3.35
N SER A 85 -30.66 -17.84 4.19
CA SER A 85 -30.62 -17.29 5.54
C SER A 85 -30.28 -15.80 5.51
N LEU A 86 -30.71 -15.06 6.55
CA LEU A 86 -30.52 -13.61 6.67
C LEU A 86 -29.05 -13.17 6.58
N PHE A 87 -28.13 -13.99 7.07
CA PHE A 87 -26.69 -13.67 7.15
C PHE A 87 -25.85 -14.41 6.11
N GLY A 88 -26.46 -15.12 5.17
CA GLY A 88 -25.77 -15.91 4.18
C GLY A 88 -25.09 -17.17 4.75
N VAL A 89 -24.17 -17.74 3.97
CA VAL A 89 -23.46 -18.98 4.29
C VAL A 89 -21.95 -18.74 4.22
N PRO A 90 -21.15 -19.28 5.17
CA PRO A 90 -19.69 -19.23 5.08
C PRO A 90 -19.18 -19.87 3.79
N GLY A 91 -18.18 -19.22 3.20
CA GLY A 91 -17.60 -19.66 1.92
C GLY A 91 -16.91 -21.01 2.01
N LYS A 92 -16.88 -21.72 0.90
CA LYS A 92 -16.09 -22.95 0.76
C LYS A 92 -14.63 -22.64 0.43
N GLY A 93 -13.79 -23.57 0.79
CA GLY A 93 -12.35 -23.53 0.52
C GLY A 93 -11.55 -22.95 1.69
N LYS A 94 -10.49 -23.66 2.01
CA LYS A 94 -9.49 -23.19 2.95
C LYS A 94 -8.85 -21.89 2.42
N GLN A 95 -8.70 -20.91 3.28
CA GLN A 95 -7.98 -19.67 2.98
C GLN A 95 -6.77 -19.55 3.90
N GLY A 96 -5.67 -19.10 3.36
CA GLY A 96 -4.47 -18.85 4.13
C GLY A 96 -3.48 -18.01 3.35
N SER A 97 -2.90 -17.01 3.99
CA SER A 97 -1.97 -16.11 3.34
C SER A 97 -0.89 -15.66 4.32
N ILE A 98 0.34 -15.58 3.83
CA ILE A 98 1.44 -14.91 4.50
C ILE A 98 1.78 -13.70 3.65
N SER A 99 1.66 -12.51 4.22
CA SER A 99 1.97 -11.26 3.51
C SER A 99 3.26 -10.66 4.07
N PHE A 100 4.11 -10.19 3.17
CA PHE A 100 5.38 -9.55 3.46
C PHE A 100 5.32 -8.12 2.93
N THR A 101 5.60 -7.15 3.79
CA THR A 101 5.74 -5.75 3.41
C THR A 101 7.04 -5.21 3.97
N LEU A 102 7.80 -4.53 3.13
CA LEU A 102 9.05 -3.89 3.50
C LEU A 102 8.91 -2.40 3.21
N GLY A 103 8.57 -1.64 4.25
CA GLY A 103 8.46 -0.19 4.14
C GLY A 103 9.79 0.50 4.37
N ASN A 104 10.11 1.48 3.54
CA ASN A 104 11.31 2.30 3.64
C ASN A 104 10.94 3.78 3.63
N ASN A 105 11.57 4.54 4.50
CA ASN A 105 11.48 5.99 4.54
C ASN A 105 12.87 6.59 4.68
N LEU A 106 13.17 7.63 3.91
CA LEU A 106 14.46 8.31 3.92
C LEU A 106 14.28 9.80 4.16
N GLU A 107 14.81 10.29 5.25
CA GLU A 107 14.75 11.68 5.66
C GLU A 107 16.15 12.28 5.82
N MET A 108 16.26 13.56 5.52
CA MET A 108 17.49 14.33 5.66
C MET A 108 17.27 15.51 6.61
N LYS A 109 18.20 15.72 7.54
CA LYS A 109 18.27 16.90 8.40
C LYS A 109 19.24 17.90 7.80
N VAL A 110 18.76 19.09 7.48
CA VAL A 110 19.55 20.17 6.90
C VAL A 110 19.57 21.40 7.81
N LYS A 111 20.64 22.18 7.79
CA LYS A 111 20.68 23.51 8.43
C LYS A 111 19.68 24.44 7.76
N SER A 112 18.97 25.23 8.55
CA SER A 112 18.00 26.22 8.07
C SER A 112 17.98 27.42 9.01
N ASP A 113 18.41 28.56 8.53
CA ASP A 113 18.40 29.83 9.28
C ASP A 113 16.98 30.39 9.47
N LYS A 114 16.01 29.84 8.72
CA LYS A 114 14.59 30.25 8.81
C LYS A 114 13.78 29.44 9.82
N ASP A 115 14.38 28.44 10.44
CA ASP A 115 13.72 27.57 11.41
C ASP A 115 14.22 27.91 12.82
N SER A 116 13.31 28.04 13.79
CA SER A 116 13.62 28.35 15.18
C SER A 116 14.59 27.36 15.84
N THR A 117 14.65 26.14 15.34
CA THR A 117 15.58 25.08 15.80
C THR A 117 16.92 25.09 15.07
N GLY A 118 17.12 25.99 14.08
CA GLY A 118 18.29 26.00 13.21
C GLY A 118 18.37 24.85 12.22
N PHE A 119 17.37 23.95 12.18
CA PHE A 119 17.37 22.75 11.34
C PHE A 119 15.98 22.48 10.74
N LYS A 120 15.97 21.96 9.53
CA LYS A 120 14.77 21.51 8.83
C LYS A 120 14.90 20.05 8.45
N LYS A 121 13.82 19.30 8.60
CA LYS A 121 13.70 17.93 8.07
C LYS A 121 13.15 17.98 6.64
N ILE A 122 13.77 17.24 5.75
CA ILE A 122 13.35 17.07 4.36
C ILE A 122 13.17 15.58 4.12
N SER A 123 12.00 15.18 3.67
CA SER A 123 11.78 13.81 3.20
C SER A 123 12.41 13.67 1.82
N LEU A 124 13.34 12.74 1.66
CA LEU A 124 13.91 12.35 0.37
C LEU A 124 13.03 11.32 -0.31
N ILE A 125 12.64 10.28 0.47
CA ILE A 125 11.69 9.25 0.08
C ILE A 125 10.67 9.19 1.20
N ASP A 126 9.43 9.61 0.91
CA ASP A 126 8.35 9.61 1.89
C ASP A 126 7.85 8.19 2.17
N ALA A 127 7.76 7.36 1.16
CA ALA A 127 7.55 5.92 1.26
C ALA A 127 8.14 5.21 0.04
N PHE A 128 8.77 4.08 0.29
CA PHE A 128 9.18 3.11 -0.72
C PHE A 128 8.86 1.73 -0.17
N ASP A 129 7.74 1.16 -0.60
CA ASP A 129 7.20 -0.06 -0.05
C ASP A 129 7.31 -1.17 -1.09
N ILE A 130 7.76 -2.34 -0.64
CA ILE A 130 7.79 -3.59 -1.41
C ILE A 130 6.82 -4.53 -0.75
N ASN A 131 5.88 -5.09 -1.51
CA ASN A 131 4.86 -5.97 -0.98
C ASN A 131 4.72 -7.23 -1.82
N MET A 132 4.46 -8.34 -1.15
CA MET A 132 4.25 -9.64 -1.74
C MET A 132 3.54 -10.56 -0.75
N SER A 133 2.81 -11.56 -1.25
CA SER A 133 2.14 -12.54 -0.42
C SER A 133 2.31 -13.97 -0.94
N TYR A 134 2.19 -14.91 -0.01
CA TYR A 134 2.19 -16.34 -0.27
C TYR A 134 0.84 -16.93 0.14
N ASN A 135 0.10 -17.49 -0.80
CA ASN A 135 -1.18 -18.14 -0.54
C ASN A 135 -0.92 -19.60 -0.12
N THR A 136 -1.10 -19.92 1.18
CA THR A 136 -0.86 -21.25 1.73
C THR A 136 -1.92 -22.28 1.32
N ALA A 137 -3.04 -21.84 0.75
CA ALA A 137 -4.10 -22.70 0.26
C ALA A 137 -3.98 -23.01 -1.24
N ALA A 138 -3.18 -22.25 -1.97
CA ALA A 138 -2.96 -22.46 -3.39
C ALA A 138 -2.09 -23.70 -3.64
N LYS A 139 -2.56 -24.60 -4.52
CA LYS A 139 -1.80 -25.77 -4.94
C LYS A 139 -0.78 -25.45 -6.03
N VAL A 140 -1.04 -24.41 -6.81
CA VAL A 140 -0.23 -23.97 -7.94
C VAL A 140 -0.06 -22.47 -7.86
N ARG A 141 1.14 -21.98 -8.09
CA ARG A 141 1.49 -20.55 -8.09
C ARG A 141 1.06 -19.83 -6.80
N PRO A 142 1.61 -20.24 -5.64
CA PRO A 142 1.21 -19.66 -4.34
C PRO A 142 1.67 -18.21 -4.12
N TRP A 143 2.72 -17.75 -4.81
CA TRP A 143 3.23 -16.39 -4.67
C TRP A 143 2.40 -15.39 -5.47
N SER A 144 2.08 -14.25 -4.87
CA SER A 144 1.53 -13.11 -5.59
C SER A 144 2.60 -12.44 -6.46
N ASP A 145 2.18 -11.56 -7.32
CA ASP A 145 3.09 -10.62 -7.97
C ASP A 145 3.73 -9.68 -6.94
N LEU A 146 4.91 -9.18 -7.27
CA LEU A 146 5.66 -8.24 -6.45
C LEU A 146 5.18 -6.83 -6.76
N GLY A 147 4.61 -6.15 -5.77
CA GLY A 147 4.23 -4.75 -5.85
C GLY A 147 5.33 -3.85 -5.29
N ILE A 148 5.57 -2.74 -5.97
CA ILE A 148 6.48 -1.68 -5.54
C ILE A 148 5.74 -0.36 -5.56
N ASP A 149 5.70 0.30 -4.41
CA ASP A 149 5.09 1.60 -4.24
C ASP A 149 6.15 2.63 -3.86
N LEU A 150 6.23 3.72 -4.61
CA LEU A 150 7.13 4.83 -4.34
C LEU A 150 6.31 6.11 -4.19
N ARG A 151 6.57 6.85 -3.10
CA ARG A 151 6.01 8.17 -2.88
C ARG A 151 7.11 9.15 -2.52
N LEU A 152 7.21 10.21 -3.34
CA LEU A 152 8.13 11.31 -3.13
C LEU A 152 7.31 12.57 -2.81
N LYS A 153 7.73 13.30 -1.79
CA LYS A 153 7.17 14.61 -1.47
C LYS A 153 8.22 15.69 -1.71
N TRP A 154 8.06 16.41 -2.81
CA TRP A 154 8.90 17.56 -3.13
C TRP A 154 8.22 18.83 -2.64
N TRP A 155 8.81 19.51 -1.66
CA TRP A 155 8.20 20.64 -0.97
C TRP A 155 6.84 20.28 -0.33
N LYS A 156 6.21 21.27 0.27
CA LYS A 156 4.95 21.06 1.00
C LYS A 156 3.75 20.71 0.10
N ASN A 157 3.86 20.89 -1.22
CA ASN A 157 2.72 20.92 -2.11
C ASN A 157 2.77 19.96 -3.29
N TYR A 158 3.88 19.25 -3.48
CA TYR A 158 4.07 18.35 -4.63
C TYR A 158 4.27 16.93 -4.13
N THR A 159 3.41 16.04 -4.57
CA THR A 159 3.53 14.61 -4.29
C THR A 159 3.55 13.85 -5.61
N TYR A 160 4.56 13.03 -5.77
CA TYR A 160 4.65 12.05 -6.85
C TYR A 160 4.47 10.66 -6.25
N SER A 161 3.58 9.86 -6.82
CA SER A 161 3.35 8.47 -6.42
C SER A 161 3.46 7.58 -7.64
N MET A 162 4.13 6.45 -7.48
CA MET A 162 4.32 5.43 -8.51
C MET A 162 3.99 4.07 -7.89
N HIS A 163 3.23 3.26 -8.63
CA HIS A 163 3.00 1.87 -8.32
C HIS A 163 3.44 1.02 -9.51
N ALA A 164 4.31 0.05 -9.28
CA ALA A 164 4.80 -0.87 -10.29
C ALA A 164 4.54 -2.32 -9.87
N VAL A 165 4.23 -3.18 -10.83
CA VAL A 165 3.94 -4.60 -10.62
C VAL A 165 4.90 -5.45 -11.44
N PHE A 166 5.48 -6.46 -10.79
CA PHE A 166 6.37 -7.42 -11.39
C PHE A 166 5.82 -8.83 -11.19
N ALA A 167 5.57 -9.53 -12.29
CA ALA A 167 5.11 -10.90 -12.24
C ALA A 167 6.18 -11.81 -11.64
N THR A 168 5.75 -12.63 -10.70
CA THR A 168 6.59 -13.62 -10.03
C THR A 168 6.86 -14.83 -10.89
N TYR A 169 5.90 -15.23 -11.74
CA TYR A 169 5.99 -16.46 -12.54
C TYR A 169 6.39 -16.17 -13.99
N ALA A 170 7.28 -17.02 -14.50
CA ALA A 170 7.79 -16.94 -15.85
C ALA A 170 6.75 -17.43 -16.87
N TYR A 171 6.86 -16.96 -18.11
CA TYR A 171 6.18 -17.59 -19.22
C TYR A 171 6.88 -18.91 -19.59
N GLU A 172 6.06 -19.89 -19.93
CA GLU A 172 6.41 -21.20 -20.49
C GLU A 172 5.61 -21.39 -21.78
N LEU A 173 6.04 -22.30 -22.62
CA LEU A 173 5.34 -22.66 -23.84
C LEU A 173 4.61 -23.99 -23.63
N ASP A 174 3.37 -24.09 -24.10
CA ASP A 174 2.64 -25.35 -24.17
C ASP A 174 3.18 -26.25 -25.33
N GLU A 175 2.63 -27.44 -25.46
CA GLU A 175 3.01 -28.41 -26.52
C GLU A 175 2.75 -27.84 -27.94
N GLN A 176 1.88 -26.84 -28.07
CA GLN A 176 1.56 -26.17 -29.32
C GLN A 176 2.41 -24.91 -29.56
N GLY A 177 3.27 -24.56 -28.61
CA GLY A 177 4.14 -23.38 -28.69
C GLY A 177 3.47 -22.08 -28.24
N ASN A 178 2.27 -22.12 -27.65
CA ASN A 178 1.61 -20.92 -27.12
C ASN A 178 2.17 -20.54 -25.74
N PRO A 179 2.42 -19.25 -25.48
CA PRO A 179 2.91 -18.83 -24.18
C PRO A 179 1.80 -18.85 -23.11
N TYR A 180 2.09 -19.43 -21.97
CA TYR A 180 1.25 -19.39 -20.79
C TYR A 180 2.07 -19.04 -19.55
N VAL A 181 1.42 -18.62 -18.47
CA VAL A 181 2.09 -18.35 -17.20
C VAL A 181 2.39 -19.72 -16.53
N GLY A 182 3.66 -20.07 -16.47
CA GLY A 182 4.13 -21.33 -15.91
C GLY A 182 4.12 -21.39 -14.39
N THR A 183 4.77 -22.39 -13.85
CA THR A 183 4.89 -22.62 -12.40
C THR A 183 6.25 -22.22 -11.83
N HIS A 184 7.24 -22.02 -12.69
CA HIS A 184 8.58 -21.61 -12.29
C HIS A 184 8.62 -20.10 -12.05
N THR A 185 9.26 -19.72 -10.95
CA THR A 185 9.42 -18.30 -10.64
C THR A 185 10.53 -17.67 -11.47
N GLU A 186 10.41 -16.37 -11.75
CA GLU A 186 11.48 -15.59 -12.37
C GLU A 186 12.76 -15.60 -11.54
N TRP A 187 12.63 -15.69 -10.21
CA TRP A 187 13.78 -15.78 -9.28
C TRP A 187 14.58 -17.07 -9.47
N GLY A 188 13.89 -18.19 -9.74
CA GLY A 188 14.57 -19.46 -10.07
C GLY A 188 15.43 -19.37 -11.34
N LYS A 189 15.16 -18.37 -12.18
CA LYS A 189 15.95 -18.05 -13.39
C LYS A 189 16.93 -16.90 -13.16
N GLY A 190 17.14 -16.46 -11.90
CA GLY A 190 18.02 -15.35 -11.53
C GLY A 190 17.50 -13.96 -11.90
N ARG A 191 16.22 -13.82 -12.20
CA ARG A 191 15.59 -12.54 -12.56
C ARG A 191 14.73 -12.03 -11.39
N PHE A 192 14.67 -10.70 -11.24
CA PHE A 192 13.90 -10.05 -10.17
C PHE A 192 12.38 -10.28 -10.31
N GLY A 193 11.87 -10.28 -11.53
CA GLY A 193 10.49 -10.43 -11.89
C GLY A 193 10.27 -9.90 -13.30
N ARG A 194 9.11 -10.17 -13.88
CA ARG A 194 8.74 -9.67 -15.21
C ARG A 194 7.84 -8.44 -15.04
N PHE A 195 8.32 -7.31 -15.51
CA PHE A 195 7.54 -6.06 -15.44
C PHE A 195 6.18 -6.22 -16.15
N GLN A 196 5.09 -5.94 -15.43
CA GLN A 196 3.73 -6.01 -15.96
C GLN A 196 3.13 -4.66 -16.28
N GLY A 197 3.49 -3.66 -15.51
CA GLY A 197 2.96 -2.32 -15.70
C GLY A 197 3.31 -1.40 -14.55
N MET A 198 3.09 -0.12 -14.79
CA MET A 198 3.34 0.94 -13.83
C MET A 198 2.24 2.00 -13.95
N SER A 199 1.73 2.45 -12.83
CA SER A 199 0.88 3.63 -12.74
C SER A 199 1.64 4.76 -12.03
N GLN A 200 1.39 5.98 -12.46
CA GLN A 200 1.99 7.18 -11.89
C GLN A 200 0.90 8.20 -11.60
N ASN A 201 1.06 8.90 -10.50
CA ASN A 201 0.19 10.00 -10.11
C ASN A 201 1.05 11.16 -9.62
N PHE A 202 0.73 12.34 -10.11
CA PHE A 202 1.34 13.58 -9.69
C PHE A 202 0.25 14.49 -9.14
N SER A 203 0.35 14.89 -7.88
CA SER A 203 -0.58 15.81 -7.25
C SER A 203 0.13 17.05 -6.73
N PHE A 204 -0.52 18.19 -6.87
CA PHE A 204 -0.05 19.45 -6.33
C PHE A 204 -1.22 20.26 -5.75
N THR A 205 -0.94 21.01 -4.69
CA THR A 205 -1.92 21.88 -4.06
C THR A 205 -1.59 23.34 -4.38
N LEU A 206 -2.48 24.00 -5.10
CA LEU A 206 -2.43 25.43 -5.34
C LEU A 206 -3.27 26.15 -4.28
N THR A 207 -2.62 27.03 -3.51
CA THR A 207 -3.34 27.96 -2.63
C THR A 207 -3.57 29.29 -3.35
N PRO A 208 -4.63 30.06 -3.01
CA PRO A 208 -4.91 31.36 -3.63
C PRO A 208 -3.71 32.32 -3.62
N ASP A 209 -2.91 32.33 -2.54
CA ASP A 209 -1.71 33.17 -2.44
C ASP A 209 -0.61 32.77 -3.42
N LYS A 210 -0.48 31.48 -3.73
CA LYS A 210 0.46 31.01 -4.73
C LYS A 210 -0.04 31.24 -6.14
N LEU A 211 -1.34 31.17 -6.35
CA LEU A 211 -1.95 31.51 -7.62
C LEU A 211 -1.72 32.99 -7.94
N LYS A 212 -1.90 33.89 -6.96
CA LYS A 212 -1.58 35.31 -7.10
C LYS A 212 -0.10 35.56 -7.44
N LYS A 213 0.83 34.82 -6.83
CA LYS A 213 2.28 34.93 -7.13
C LYS A 213 2.64 34.38 -8.51
N LEU A 214 1.88 33.41 -9.04
CA LEU A 214 2.14 32.80 -10.34
C LEU A 214 1.54 33.61 -11.50
N PHE A 215 0.41 34.26 -11.29
CA PHE A 215 -0.35 35.00 -12.31
C PHE A 215 -0.43 36.51 -12.05
N GLY A 216 -0.12 36.96 -10.84
CA GLY A 216 0.04 38.35 -10.53
C GLY A 216 1.46 38.78 -10.87
N GLY A 217 1.66 39.36 -12.03
CA GLY A 217 2.90 40.05 -12.40
C GLY A 217 3.32 41.00 -11.31
N GLY A 218 4.61 41.08 -11.07
CA GLY A 218 5.23 41.78 -9.95
C GLY A 218 4.73 43.17 -9.73
N ASP A 219 4.50 43.46 -8.47
CA ASP A 219 4.70 44.76 -7.86
C ASP A 219 5.29 44.50 -6.48
N ASP A 220 6.60 44.50 -6.43
CA ASP A 220 7.34 44.74 -5.21
C ASP A 220 7.19 46.22 -4.89
N SER A 221 6.22 46.56 -4.09
CA SER A 221 6.23 47.81 -3.34
C SER A 221 6.11 47.48 -1.87
N ASP A 222 7.26 47.38 -1.25
CA ASP A 222 7.43 47.64 0.15
C ASP A 222 6.73 49.00 0.47
N SER A 223 5.68 48.96 1.22
CA SER A 223 5.24 50.08 1.98
C SER A 223 4.95 49.67 3.40
N GLU A 224 6.04 49.57 4.18
CA GLU A 224 5.94 50.02 5.57
C GLU A 224 5.33 51.39 5.58
N ASN A 225 4.19 51.54 6.16
CA ASN A 225 3.80 52.81 6.76
C ASN A 225 2.99 52.55 8.02
N SER A 226 3.73 52.56 9.09
CA SER A 226 3.27 52.89 10.42
C SER A 226 2.47 54.20 10.35
N ARG A 227 1.25 54.19 10.82
CA ARG A 227 0.62 55.37 11.40
C ARG A 227 -0.08 54.97 12.67
N ASN A 228 0.67 55.11 13.75
CA ASN A 228 0.14 55.48 15.04
C ASN A 228 -0.70 56.74 14.81
N ARG A 229 -1.93 56.71 15.26
CA ARG A 229 -2.68 57.91 15.66
C ARG A 229 -3.21 57.62 17.05
N ASP A 230 -2.42 58.13 18.00
CA ASP A 230 -2.95 58.58 19.26
C ASP A 230 -3.94 59.70 18.96
N ASP A 231 -5.15 59.54 19.37
CA ASP A 231 -6.05 60.66 19.64
C ASP A 231 -6.55 60.46 21.06
N ASP A 232 -5.80 61.13 21.92
CA ASP A 232 -6.16 61.63 23.24
C ASP A 232 -7.17 62.73 23.05
N GLU A 233 -8.34 62.59 23.57
CA GLU A 233 -9.16 63.72 24.04
C GLU A 233 -10.05 63.22 25.16
N GLY A 234 -9.70 63.65 26.32
CA GLY A 234 -10.36 64.00 27.44
C GLY A 234 -11.50 64.98 27.27
N VAL A 235 -12.37 65.05 28.20
CA VAL A 235 -12.96 66.18 28.88
C VAL A 235 -14.22 65.75 29.66
N ASP A 236 -14.14 65.97 30.98
CA ASP A 236 -15.04 66.55 31.93
C ASP A 236 -16.58 66.35 31.78
N THR A 237 -17.16 65.83 32.77
CA THR A 237 -17.93 66.41 33.92
C THR A 237 -18.52 65.27 34.75
#